data_2efa8c71f95cc1ed39b93e378b3dbc5a
#
_entry.id   2efa8c71f95cc1ed39b93e378b3dbc5a
#
_cell.length_a   1.000
_cell.length_b   1.000
_cell.length_c   1.000
_cell.angle_alpha   90.00
_cell.angle_beta   90.00
_cell.angle_gamma   90.00
#
_symmetry.space_group_name_H-M   'P 1'
#
loop_
_entity.id
_entity.type
_entity.pdbx_description
1 polymer ?
#
loop_
_entity_poly.entity_id
_entity_poly.type
_entity_poly.pdbx_seq_one_letter_code
_entity_poly.pdbx_strand_id
1 'polypeptide(L)'
;MRCLTCLKLSFKPLCPNCLNDLPLSLKVRVLEGVSVYSFYAYSEIEELIKSKYALIGSRILPLLSQKAGKEFVRILQEKGLNIPLYGIAIDDKIKSFYSHSAALLKGFCQGNLKPTYGRLRANNAVSYAGKSLEFRANNPRDFTFRGDESLDYFLLDDIITTGTTLKEALKYLKTLNTKVHFAIALCSADE
;
A
#
# COMPACT_ATOMS: atom_id res chain seq x y z
N MET A 1 -20.88 -7.93 16.03
CA MET A 1 -20.88 -8.50 14.67
C MET A 1 -20.24 -9.88 14.67
N ARG A 2 -20.19 -10.58 13.51
CA ARG A 2 -19.45 -11.85 13.37
C ARG A 2 -18.16 -11.62 12.61
N CYS A 3 -17.12 -12.38 12.94
CA CYS A 3 -15.87 -12.42 12.17
C CYS A 3 -16.17 -12.92 10.75
N LEU A 4 -15.64 -12.26 9.72
CA LEU A 4 -15.89 -12.60 8.31
C LEU A 4 -15.28 -13.95 7.89
N THR A 5 -14.26 -14.42 8.62
CA THR A 5 -13.57 -15.69 8.32
C THR A 5 -14.17 -16.85 9.10
N CYS A 6 -14.24 -16.80 10.45
CA CYS A 6 -14.65 -17.94 11.26
C CYS A 6 -16.10 -17.85 11.77
N LEU A 7 -16.83 -16.78 11.49
CA LEU A 7 -18.22 -16.51 11.85
C LEU A 7 -18.49 -16.42 13.37
N LYS A 8 -17.48 -16.56 14.22
CA LYS A 8 -17.59 -16.39 15.70
C LYS A 8 -17.90 -14.92 16.03
N LEU A 9 -18.53 -14.69 17.18
CA LEU A 9 -18.78 -13.32 17.67
C LEU A 9 -17.46 -12.55 17.81
N SER A 10 -17.42 -11.32 17.31
CA SER A 10 -16.25 -10.46 17.31
C SER A 10 -16.64 -8.99 17.26
N PHE A 11 -15.89 -8.13 17.92
CA PHE A 11 -16.03 -6.67 17.79
C PHE A 11 -15.36 -6.11 16.52
N LYS A 12 -14.47 -6.90 15.89
CA LYS A 12 -13.77 -6.54 14.65
C LYS A 12 -14.24 -7.41 13.49
N PRO A 13 -14.17 -6.94 12.23
CA PRO A 13 -14.51 -7.75 11.07
C PRO A 13 -13.64 -9.01 10.90
N LEU A 14 -12.41 -8.95 11.36
CA LEU A 14 -11.52 -10.11 11.56
C LEU A 14 -11.21 -10.21 13.04
N CYS A 15 -11.51 -11.36 13.65
CA CYS A 15 -11.14 -11.61 15.04
C CYS A 15 -9.61 -11.76 15.17
N PRO A 16 -9.03 -11.59 16.38
CA PRO A 16 -7.58 -11.67 16.58
C PRO A 16 -6.98 -12.99 16.09
N ASN A 17 -7.63 -14.12 16.32
CA ASN A 17 -7.15 -15.42 15.86
C ASN A 17 -7.07 -15.48 14.34
N CYS A 18 -8.17 -15.19 13.63
CA CYS A 18 -8.17 -15.21 12.17
C CYS A 18 -7.19 -14.19 11.57
N LEU A 19 -7.00 -13.04 12.19
CA LEU A 19 -6.00 -12.08 11.75
C LEU A 19 -4.56 -12.60 11.95
N ASN A 20 -4.30 -13.28 13.08
CA ASN A 20 -2.99 -13.86 13.37
C ASN A 20 -2.70 -15.06 12.47
N ASP A 21 -3.72 -15.86 12.13
CA ASP A 21 -3.59 -17.04 11.26
C ASP A 21 -3.32 -16.69 9.78
N LEU A 22 -3.60 -15.44 9.35
CA LEU A 22 -3.23 -15.02 8.00
C LEU A 22 -1.69 -15.00 7.86
N PRO A 23 -1.11 -15.79 6.94
CA PRO A 23 0.34 -15.80 6.79
C PRO A 23 0.87 -14.48 6.22
N LEU A 24 2.06 -14.07 6.64
CA LEU A 24 2.81 -13.01 5.99
C LEU A 24 3.80 -13.64 5.01
N SER A 25 3.61 -13.35 3.74
CA SER A 25 4.43 -13.84 2.62
C SER A 25 5.29 -12.68 2.09
N LEU A 26 6.30 -12.27 2.89
CA LEU A 26 7.17 -11.16 2.52
C LEU A 26 7.92 -11.45 1.22
N LYS A 27 7.69 -10.60 0.22
CA LYS A 27 8.47 -10.57 -1.02
C LYS A 27 9.14 -9.20 -1.18
N VAL A 28 10.33 -9.20 -1.75
CA VAL A 28 11.08 -7.98 -2.05
C VAL A 28 11.49 -8.01 -3.51
N ARG A 29 11.21 -6.94 -4.23
CA ARG A 29 11.69 -6.71 -5.59
C ARG A 29 12.27 -5.31 -5.72
N VAL A 30 13.03 -5.04 -6.76
CA VAL A 30 13.59 -3.71 -7.03
C VAL A 30 12.91 -3.12 -8.25
N LEU A 31 12.38 -1.90 -8.12
CA LEU A 31 11.81 -1.11 -9.20
C LEU A 31 12.48 0.27 -9.24
N GLU A 32 13.01 0.67 -10.39
CA GLU A 32 13.68 1.97 -10.58
C GLU A 32 14.79 2.24 -9.53
N GLY A 33 15.47 1.19 -9.07
CA GLY A 33 16.50 1.28 -8.02
C GLY A 33 15.96 1.32 -6.59
N VAL A 34 14.64 1.26 -6.40
CA VAL A 34 13.98 1.31 -5.08
C VAL A 34 13.46 -0.07 -4.69
N SER A 35 13.75 -0.51 -3.46
CA SER A 35 13.22 -1.76 -2.91
C SER A 35 11.72 -1.65 -2.65
N VAL A 36 10.95 -2.62 -3.13
CA VAL A 36 9.49 -2.72 -2.94
C VAL A 36 9.20 -3.96 -2.12
N TYR A 37 8.56 -3.77 -0.98
CA TYR A 37 8.16 -4.82 -0.04
C TYR A 37 6.68 -5.13 -0.19
N SER A 38 6.32 -6.40 -0.33
CA SER A 38 4.92 -6.86 -0.26
C SER A 38 4.77 -7.93 0.81
N PHE A 39 3.63 -7.97 1.50
CA PHE A 39 3.48 -8.72 2.75
C PHE A 39 2.54 -9.90 2.68
N TYR A 40 1.65 -9.94 1.71
CA TYR A 40 0.72 -11.05 1.51
C TYR A 40 0.77 -11.54 0.07
N ALA A 41 0.54 -12.83 -0.15
CA ALA A 41 0.15 -13.31 -1.46
C ALA A 41 -1.28 -12.86 -1.75
N TYR A 42 -1.56 -12.37 -2.96
CA TYR A 42 -2.89 -11.91 -3.34
C TYR A 42 -3.96 -13.01 -3.14
N SER A 43 -3.64 -14.25 -3.51
CA SER A 43 -4.53 -15.41 -3.37
C SER A 43 -4.97 -15.67 -1.93
N GLU A 44 -4.15 -15.33 -0.93
CA GLU A 44 -4.44 -15.55 0.49
C GLU A 44 -5.40 -14.50 1.08
N ILE A 45 -5.42 -13.30 0.50
CA ILE A 45 -6.23 -12.18 1.01
C ILE A 45 -7.19 -11.60 -0.04
N GLU A 46 -7.41 -12.28 -1.15
CA GLU A 46 -8.19 -11.79 -2.29
C GLU A 46 -9.55 -11.22 -1.87
N GLU A 47 -10.33 -11.99 -1.12
CA GLU A 47 -11.65 -11.54 -0.66
C GLU A 47 -11.58 -10.37 0.33
N LEU A 48 -10.52 -10.31 1.14
CA LEU A 48 -10.31 -9.21 2.08
C LEU A 48 -9.88 -7.93 1.36
N ILE A 49 -9.01 -8.02 0.36
CA ILE A 49 -8.55 -6.84 -0.40
C ILE A 49 -9.64 -6.32 -1.34
N LYS A 50 -10.49 -7.19 -1.90
CA LYS A 50 -11.67 -6.79 -2.67
C LYS A 50 -12.64 -5.94 -1.86
N SER A 51 -12.67 -6.08 -0.53
CA SER A 51 -13.48 -5.25 0.35
C SER A 51 -13.18 -3.75 0.24
N LYS A 52 -12.06 -3.36 -0.40
CA LYS A 52 -11.72 -1.97 -0.65
C LYS A 52 -12.80 -1.18 -1.41
N TYR A 53 -13.66 -1.87 -2.14
CA TYR A 53 -14.77 -1.26 -2.86
C TYR A 53 -16.05 -1.13 -2.03
N ALA A 54 -16.06 -1.62 -0.79
CA ALA A 54 -17.18 -1.58 0.14
C ALA A 54 -16.79 -0.86 1.44
N LEU A 55 -17.78 -0.33 2.16
CA LEU A 55 -17.54 0.42 3.40
C LEU A 55 -16.81 -0.43 4.46
N ILE A 56 -17.05 -1.74 4.51
CA ILE A 56 -16.39 -2.64 5.46
C ILE A 56 -14.87 -2.68 5.28
N GLY A 57 -14.37 -2.40 4.07
CA GLY A 57 -12.95 -2.30 3.78
C GLY A 57 -12.24 -1.24 4.61
N SER A 58 -12.92 -0.15 4.99
CA SER A 58 -12.38 0.86 5.90
C SER A 58 -11.98 0.32 7.28
N ARG A 59 -12.51 -0.85 7.66
CA ARG A 59 -12.21 -1.55 8.91
C ARG A 59 -11.30 -2.77 8.72
N ILE A 60 -11.29 -3.39 7.53
CA ILE A 60 -10.47 -4.56 7.21
C ILE A 60 -9.05 -4.14 6.84
N LEU A 61 -8.90 -3.20 5.91
CA LEU A 61 -7.61 -2.79 5.39
C LEU A 61 -6.64 -2.29 6.49
N PRO A 62 -7.08 -1.47 7.47
CA PRO A 62 -6.20 -1.10 8.58
C PRO A 62 -5.72 -2.28 9.43
N LEU A 63 -6.52 -3.35 9.58
CA LEU A 63 -6.10 -4.52 10.34
C LEU A 63 -4.98 -5.28 9.62
N LEU A 64 -5.13 -5.48 8.31
CA LEU A 64 -4.12 -6.14 7.48
C LEU A 64 -2.82 -5.33 7.44
N SER A 65 -2.92 -4.03 7.15
CA SER A 65 -1.76 -3.16 7.08
C SER A 65 -1.10 -2.95 8.45
N GLN A 66 -1.85 -2.96 9.56
CA GLN A 66 -1.28 -2.88 10.90
C GLN A 66 -0.45 -4.13 11.25
N LYS A 67 -0.91 -5.32 10.85
CA LYS A 67 -0.15 -6.56 11.04
C LYS A 67 1.14 -6.51 10.21
N ALA A 68 1.04 -6.18 8.92
CA ALA A 68 2.19 -6.05 8.03
C ALA A 68 3.16 -4.94 8.48
N GLY A 69 2.63 -3.80 8.94
CA GLY A 69 3.43 -2.67 9.43
C GLY A 69 4.25 -2.99 10.67
N LYS A 70 3.74 -3.82 11.59
CA LYS A 70 4.51 -4.30 12.75
C LYS A 70 5.75 -5.09 12.32
N GLU A 71 5.56 -6.00 11.37
CA GLU A 71 6.65 -6.79 10.82
C GLU A 71 7.64 -5.89 10.06
N PHE A 72 7.13 -4.92 9.31
CA PHE A 72 7.98 -4.02 8.54
C PHE A 72 8.85 -3.11 9.43
N VAL A 73 8.31 -2.59 10.52
CA VAL A 73 9.11 -1.80 11.49
C VAL A 73 10.25 -2.64 12.05
N ARG A 74 10.03 -3.93 12.34
CA ARG A 74 11.10 -4.85 12.79
C ARG A 74 12.20 -4.97 11.73
N ILE A 75 11.82 -5.15 10.45
CA ILE A 75 12.77 -5.21 9.33
C ILE A 75 13.58 -3.92 9.20
N LEU A 76 12.94 -2.75 9.36
CA LEU A 76 13.65 -1.47 9.30
C LEU A 76 14.65 -1.30 10.45
N GLN A 77 14.28 -1.72 11.66
CA GLN A 77 15.17 -1.69 12.82
C GLN A 77 16.40 -2.61 12.61
N GLU A 78 16.19 -3.82 12.10
CA GLU A 78 17.29 -4.75 11.76
C GLU A 78 18.22 -4.18 10.70
N LYS A 79 17.71 -3.35 9.78
CA LYS A 79 18.50 -2.64 8.76
C LYS A 79 19.12 -1.32 9.26
N GLY A 80 18.91 -0.96 10.52
CA GLY A 80 19.43 0.28 11.09
C GLY A 80 18.77 1.56 10.54
N LEU A 81 17.60 1.48 9.91
CA LEU A 81 16.91 2.62 9.34
C LEU A 81 15.99 3.27 10.39
N ASN A 82 16.54 4.22 11.15
CA ASN A 82 15.85 4.85 12.29
C ASN A 82 15.43 6.33 12.03
N ILE A 83 15.49 6.80 10.79
CA ILE A 83 15.08 8.17 10.45
C ILE A 83 13.56 8.26 10.33
N PRO A 84 12.96 9.44 10.59
CA PRO A 84 11.55 9.67 10.29
C PRO A 84 11.31 9.58 8.78
N LEU A 85 10.34 8.74 8.37
CA LEU A 85 9.94 8.58 6.98
C LEU A 85 8.46 8.90 6.81
N TYR A 86 8.15 9.63 5.77
CA TYR A 86 6.79 10.08 5.49
C TYR A 86 6.15 9.21 4.39
N GLY A 87 5.04 8.57 4.72
CA GLY A 87 4.34 7.70 3.77
C GLY A 87 3.46 8.47 2.82
N ILE A 88 3.60 8.18 1.53
CA ILE A 88 2.74 8.68 0.46
C ILE A 88 1.99 7.50 -0.14
N ALA A 89 0.67 7.48 -0.01
CA ALA A 89 -0.15 6.51 -0.71
C ALA A 89 -0.38 6.95 -2.17
N ILE A 90 -0.25 6.00 -3.10
CA ILE A 90 -0.45 6.28 -4.52
C ILE A 90 -1.94 6.47 -4.78
N ASP A 91 -2.27 7.57 -5.48
CA ASP A 91 -3.62 7.95 -5.88
C ASP A 91 -4.61 7.98 -4.69
N ASP A 92 -4.20 8.71 -3.62
CA ASP A 92 -5.01 8.86 -2.40
C ASP A 92 -6.27 9.71 -2.68
N LYS A 93 -7.26 9.08 -3.28
CA LYS A 93 -8.58 9.63 -3.58
C LYS A 93 -9.66 8.91 -2.80
N ILE A 94 -10.69 9.65 -2.40
CA ILE A 94 -11.88 9.05 -1.81
C ILE A 94 -12.68 8.37 -2.93
N LYS A 95 -12.88 7.06 -2.77
CA LYS A 95 -13.74 6.24 -3.62
C LYS A 95 -14.67 5.45 -2.69
N SER A 96 -15.95 5.37 -3.01
CA SER A 96 -16.91 4.57 -2.24
C SER A 96 -16.88 4.85 -0.73
N PHE A 97 -16.98 6.16 -0.36
CA PHE A 97 -17.09 6.68 1.03
C PHE A 97 -15.78 6.86 1.80
N TYR A 98 -14.66 6.27 1.39
CA TYR A 98 -13.37 6.44 2.06
C TYR A 98 -12.19 6.31 1.08
N SER A 99 -11.01 6.73 1.48
CA SER A 99 -9.77 6.42 0.77
C SER A 99 -9.20 5.11 1.29
N HIS A 100 -9.19 4.06 0.46
CA HIS A 100 -8.59 2.78 0.83
C HIS A 100 -7.06 2.91 0.99
N SER A 101 -6.42 3.74 0.19
CA SER A 101 -4.99 4.02 0.28
C SER A 101 -4.63 4.70 1.61
N ALA A 102 -5.44 5.69 2.05
CA ALA A 102 -5.26 6.32 3.37
C ALA A 102 -5.50 5.33 4.53
N ALA A 103 -6.47 4.44 4.39
CA ALA A 103 -6.75 3.40 5.38
C ALA A 103 -5.57 2.42 5.54
N LEU A 104 -4.94 2.02 4.43
CA LEU A 104 -3.73 1.21 4.43
C LEU A 104 -2.55 1.96 5.04
N LEU A 105 -2.34 3.20 4.61
CA LEU A 105 -1.23 4.04 5.08
C LEU A 105 -1.28 4.22 6.59
N LYS A 106 -2.47 4.48 7.14
CA LYS A 106 -2.69 4.59 8.60
C LYS A 106 -2.23 3.33 9.35
N GLY A 107 -2.48 2.16 8.80
CA GLY A 107 -2.10 0.89 9.44
C GLY A 107 -0.60 0.62 9.35
N PHE A 108 0.03 0.89 8.21
CA PHE A 108 1.47 0.72 8.02
C PHE A 108 2.32 1.70 8.84
N CYS A 109 1.84 2.92 9.06
CA CYS A 109 2.59 3.94 9.78
C CYS A 109 2.65 3.66 11.28
N GLN A 110 3.78 3.07 11.70
CA GLN A 110 4.13 2.74 13.08
C GLN A 110 5.59 3.12 13.32
N GLY A 111 5.96 3.37 14.57
CA GLY A 111 7.32 3.79 14.94
C GLY A 111 7.71 5.10 14.26
N ASN A 112 8.78 5.09 13.47
CA ASN A 112 9.29 6.27 12.76
C ASN A 112 8.57 6.55 11.43
N LEU A 113 7.61 5.71 11.02
CA LEU A 113 6.82 5.91 9.81
C LEU A 113 5.63 6.81 10.10
N LYS A 114 5.48 7.90 9.37
CA LYS A 114 4.43 8.92 9.55
C LYS A 114 3.55 9.00 8.30
N PRO A 115 2.21 9.00 8.43
CA PRO A 115 1.34 9.12 7.27
C PRO A 115 1.29 10.55 6.74
N THR A 116 1.28 10.71 5.41
CA THR A 116 0.92 11.96 4.74
C THR A 116 -0.20 11.68 3.73
N TYR A 117 -1.32 12.38 3.87
CA TYR A 117 -2.52 12.08 3.08
C TYR A 117 -2.68 13.02 1.90
N GLY A 118 -3.24 12.51 0.79
CA GLY A 118 -3.61 13.29 -0.39
C GLY A 118 -2.45 13.94 -1.14
N ARG A 119 -1.21 13.46 -0.93
CA ARG A 119 -0.01 14.10 -1.47
C ARG A 119 0.30 13.73 -2.91
N LEU A 120 0.03 12.50 -3.32
CA LEU A 120 0.26 12.03 -4.69
C LEU A 120 -1.09 11.63 -5.31
N ARG A 121 -1.46 12.28 -6.40
CA ARG A 121 -2.74 12.05 -7.07
C ARG A 121 -2.52 11.83 -8.56
N ALA A 122 -3.18 10.82 -9.12
CA ALA A 122 -3.27 10.65 -10.54
C ALA A 122 -4.25 11.67 -11.14
N ASN A 123 -3.84 12.41 -12.16
CA ASN A 123 -4.71 13.33 -12.90
C ASN A 123 -5.62 12.56 -13.85
N ASN A 124 -5.09 11.49 -14.45
CA ASN A 124 -5.83 10.63 -15.36
C ASN A 124 -6.48 9.46 -14.61
N ALA A 125 -7.78 9.25 -14.84
CA ALA A 125 -8.54 8.15 -14.25
C ALA A 125 -8.32 6.84 -15.05
N VAL A 126 -7.10 6.32 -15.08
CA VAL A 126 -6.74 5.10 -15.82
C VAL A 126 -6.77 3.89 -14.88
N SER A 127 -7.52 2.85 -15.29
CA SER A 127 -7.47 1.55 -14.63
C SER A 127 -6.54 0.61 -15.42
N TYR A 128 -5.51 0.10 -14.76
CA TYR A 128 -4.56 -0.84 -15.37
C TYR A 128 -4.94 -2.32 -15.20
N ALA A 129 -5.96 -2.63 -14.40
CA ALA A 129 -6.42 -3.99 -14.21
C ALA A 129 -6.87 -4.62 -15.54
N GLY A 130 -6.31 -5.78 -15.90
CA GLY A 130 -6.62 -6.49 -17.13
C GLY A 130 -6.14 -5.82 -18.43
N LYS A 131 -5.33 -4.74 -18.37
CA LYS A 131 -4.82 -4.04 -19.55
C LYS A 131 -3.41 -4.48 -19.92
N SER A 132 -3.10 -4.47 -21.23
CA SER A 132 -1.77 -4.80 -21.76
C SER A 132 -0.69 -3.79 -21.30
N LEU A 133 0.57 -4.19 -21.38
CA LEU A 133 1.70 -3.30 -21.07
C LEU A 133 1.74 -2.09 -22.01
N GLU A 134 1.45 -2.28 -23.29
CA GLU A 134 1.37 -1.21 -24.28
C GLU A 134 0.29 -0.19 -23.95
N PHE A 135 -0.92 -0.66 -23.57
CA PHE A 135 -1.97 0.24 -23.11
C PHE A 135 -1.53 1.08 -21.91
N ARG A 136 -0.85 0.47 -20.94
CA ARG A 136 -0.36 1.18 -19.74
C ARG A 136 0.71 2.22 -20.07
N ALA A 137 1.60 1.93 -21.02
CA ALA A 137 2.63 2.85 -21.49
C ALA A 137 2.03 4.08 -22.20
N ASN A 138 0.99 3.86 -23.01
CA ASN A 138 0.34 4.92 -23.79
C ASN A 138 -0.71 5.72 -22.99
N ASN A 139 -1.06 5.28 -21.78
CA ASN A 139 -2.04 5.93 -20.93
C ASN A 139 -1.48 6.17 -19.53
N PRO A 140 -0.51 7.07 -19.35
CA PRO A 140 0.08 7.36 -18.05
C PRO A 140 -0.95 7.94 -17.09
N ARG A 141 -0.75 7.70 -15.79
CA ARG A 141 -1.61 8.25 -14.74
C ARG A 141 -1.43 9.75 -14.57
N ASP A 142 -0.31 10.28 -15.01
CA ASP A 142 0.02 11.70 -14.89
C ASP A 142 -0.16 12.18 -13.45
N PHE A 143 0.89 12.00 -12.64
CA PHE A 143 0.82 12.31 -11.21
C PHE A 143 1.04 13.79 -10.92
N THR A 144 0.36 14.28 -9.87
CA THR A 144 0.66 15.56 -9.22
C THR A 144 1.06 15.28 -7.77
N PHE A 145 2.19 15.83 -7.35
CA PHE A 145 2.68 15.77 -5.97
C PHE A 145 2.50 17.12 -5.26
N ARG A 146 2.00 17.07 -4.03
CA ARG A 146 1.77 18.24 -3.16
C ARG A 146 2.39 17.99 -1.79
N GLY A 147 3.66 17.64 -1.75
CA GLY A 147 4.42 17.41 -0.54
C GLY A 147 5.60 18.38 -0.43
N ASP A 148 6.33 18.28 0.67
CA ASP A 148 7.60 18.97 0.89
C ASP A 148 8.72 18.09 0.31
N GLU A 149 9.38 18.56 -0.74
CA GLU A 149 10.42 17.80 -1.45
C GLU A 149 11.68 17.57 -0.60
N SER A 150 11.84 18.29 0.51
CA SER A 150 12.97 18.14 1.44
C SER A 150 12.83 16.95 2.40
N LEU A 151 11.65 16.33 2.48
CA LEU A 151 11.39 15.23 3.38
C LEU A 151 11.77 13.88 2.75
N ASP A 152 12.10 12.93 3.62
CA ASP A 152 12.37 11.54 3.25
C ASP A 152 11.07 10.73 3.20
N TYR A 153 10.81 10.07 2.07
CA TYR A 153 9.53 9.41 1.82
C TYR A 153 9.65 7.90 1.61
N PHE A 154 8.51 7.24 1.78
CA PHE A 154 8.24 5.92 1.20
C PHE A 154 6.90 5.94 0.46
N LEU A 155 6.74 5.11 -0.56
CA LEU A 155 5.49 4.96 -1.29
C LEU A 155 4.67 3.78 -0.77
N LEU A 156 3.34 3.87 -0.89
CA LEU A 156 2.43 2.79 -0.58
C LEU A 156 1.42 2.58 -1.71
N ASP A 157 1.25 1.33 -2.10
CA ASP A 157 0.17 0.86 -2.99
C ASP A 157 -0.59 -0.29 -2.32
N ASP A 158 -1.75 -0.66 -2.84
CA ASP A 158 -2.53 -1.78 -2.30
C ASP A 158 -2.08 -3.12 -2.89
N ILE A 159 -1.92 -3.23 -4.19
CA ILE A 159 -1.57 -4.46 -4.90
C ILE A 159 -0.46 -4.18 -5.90
N ILE A 160 0.58 -4.99 -5.86
CA ILE A 160 1.61 -4.98 -6.90
C ILE A 160 1.46 -6.20 -7.81
N THR A 161 1.38 -5.95 -9.10
CA THR A 161 1.47 -6.94 -10.18
C THR A 161 2.77 -6.70 -10.95
N THR A 162 2.73 -6.10 -12.11
CA THR A 162 3.89 -5.67 -12.90
C THR A 162 4.68 -4.51 -12.28
N GLY A 163 4.10 -3.83 -11.29
CA GLY A 163 4.68 -2.64 -10.66
C GLY A 163 4.63 -1.37 -11.51
N THR A 164 3.86 -1.35 -12.62
CA THR A 164 3.79 -0.19 -13.53
C THR A 164 3.39 1.09 -12.78
N THR A 165 2.39 1.04 -11.91
CA THR A 165 1.95 2.20 -11.11
C THR A 165 3.06 2.75 -10.23
N LEU A 166 3.76 1.85 -9.50
CA LEU A 166 4.88 2.22 -8.65
C LEU A 166 6.05 2.79 -9.45
N LYS A 167 6.40 2.17 -10.60
CA LYS A 167 7.46 2.68 -11.48
C LYS A 167 7.16 4.09 -11.98
N GLU A 168 5.94 4.33 -12.40
CA GLU A 168 5.50 5.65 -12.89
C GLU A 168 5.58 6.71 -11.77
N ALA A 169 5.08 6.38 -10.57
CA ALA A 169 5.16 7.26 -9.41
C ALA A 169 6.60 7.55 -8.98
N LEU A 170 7.47 6.53 -8.95
CA LEU A 170 8.89 6.68 -8.62
C LEU A 170 9.63 7.56 -9.62
N LYS A 171 9.40 7.35 -10.93
CA LYS A 171 9.98 8.20 -11.98
C LYS A 171 9.54 9.64 -11.82
N TYR A 172 8.27 9.88 -11.61
CA TYR A 172 7.73 11.22 -11.41
C TYR A 172 8.35 11.92 -10.19
N LEU A 173 8.37 11.26 -9.02
CA LEU A 173 8.98 11.85 -7.81
C LEU A 173 10.48 12.10 -7.96
N LYS A 174 11.18 11.28 -8.74
CA LYS A 174 12.58 11.49 -9.07
C LYS A 174 12.79 12.77 -9.90
N THR A 175 11.87 13.16 -10.79
CA THR A 175 11.96 14.44 -11.53
C THR A 175 11.84 15.66 -10.61
N LEU A 176 11.22 15.49 -9.43
CA LEU A 176 11.09 16.53 -8.40
C LEU A 176 12.23 16.48 -7.36
N ASN A 177 13.26 15.64 -7.56
CA ASN A 177 14.32 15.39 -6.58
C ASN A 177 13.80 14.88 -5.22
N THR A 178 12.57 14.40 -5.14
CA THR A 178 11.98 13.85 -3.93
C THR A 178 12.58 12.50 -3.59
N LYS A 179 13.15 12.37 -2.39
CA LYS A 179 13.84 11.15 -1.96
C LYS A 179 12.86 10.09 -1.48
N VAL A 180 12.82 8.95 -2.17
CA VAL A 180 12.03 7.78 -1.81
C VAL A 180 12.96 6.64 -1.41
N HIS A 181 12.91 6.19 -0.15
CA HIS A 181 13.79 5.14 0.39
C HIS A 181 13.37 3.74 -0.01
N PHE A 182 12.07 3.49 -0.02
CA PHE A 182 11.46 2.22 -0.39
C PHE A 182 9.98 2.41 -0.78
N ALA A 183 9.39 1.36 -1.30
CA ALA A 183 7.96 1.29 -1.50
C ALA A 183 7.36 0.06 -0.80
N ILE A 184 6.09 0.12 -0.50
CA ILE A 184 5.31 -0.93 0.14
C ILE A 184 4.09 -1.23 -0.73
N ALA A 185 3.76 -2.51 -0.92
CA ALA A 185 2.45 -2.95 -1.35
C ALA A 185 1.84 -3.86 -0.28
N LEU A 186 0.53 -3.80 -0.06
CA LEU A 186 -0.09 -4.71 0.90
C LEU A 186 0.11 -6.16 0.44
N CYS A 187 -0.17 -6.45 -0.83
CA CYS A 187 0.02 -7.78 -1.40
C CYS A 187 0.65 -7.76 -2.79
N SER A 188 1.17 -8.93 -3.17
CA SER A 188 1.70 -9.21 -4.49
C SER A 188 0.80 -10.21 -5.21
N ALA A 189 0.42 -9.89 -6.45
CA ALA A 189 -0.29 -10.78 -7.36
C ALA A 189 0.67 -11.31 -8.45
N ASP A 190 1.86 -11.75 -8.04
CA ASP A 190 2.78 -12.43 -8.94
C ASP A 190 2.31 -13.87 -9.14
N GLU A 191 2.21 -14.25 -10.37
CA GLU A 191 2.13 -15.63 -10.82
C GLU A 191 3.46 -16.36 -10.62
#